data_7a0518ceb9735c0b5a4000d38dbdcc4a
#
_entry.id   7a0518ceb9735c0b5a4000d38dbdcc4a
#
_cell.length_a   1.000
_cell.length_b   1.000
_cell.length_c   1.000
_cell.angle_alpha   90.00
_cell.angle_beta   90.00
_cell.angle_gamma   90.00
#
_symmetry.space_group_name_H-M   'P 1'
#
loop_
_entity.id
_entity.type
_entity.pdbx_description
1 polymer ?
#
loop_
_entity_poly.entity_id
_entity_poly.type
_entity_poly.pdbx_seq_one_letter_code
_entity_poly.pdbx_strand_id
1 'polypeptide(L)'
;MKRDLAMAFSRVTEGAALAGYKWLGRGDKNAADGAAVEVMRTLLNKTDISGEIVIGEGEIDDAPMLYIGEKVGLGGDEVDIAVDPIEGTRMTAMGQSNALAVLAAGEKGSFLKAPDMYMEKLVVGPGAKGVIDLEKPLKENLENVASALNKTLDTLVVITLAKPRHDDMIAEMQAMGVRVFAVPDGDVAASILTCMPDSEVDMMYCIGGAPEGVVSAAVIRALDGDMHGRLLPRHKVKGDTEENRIYGADELKRCDEMGVKANVVLKMEDMARSDNVVFSATGITKGDLLEGISRQGNIATTETLLVRGRCRTIRRIKSTHYLERKDPEVRDIIL
;
A
#
# COMPACT_ATOMS: atom_id res chain seq x y z
N MET A 1 4.02 16.21 13.02
CA MET A 1 2.86 16.55 12.17
C MET A 1 1.70 17.11 13.00
N LYS A 2 1.06 18.19 12.52
CA LYS A 2 -0.15 18.79 13.12
C LYS A 2 -1.32 17.77 13.10
N ARG A 3 -2.24 17.90 14.08
CA ARG A 3 -3.39 16.96 14.19
C ARG A 3 -4.35 17.06 13.01
N ASP A 4 -4.52 18.25 12.47
CA ASP A 4 -5.50 18.55 11.41
C ASP A 4 -5.10 17.95 10.06
N LEU A 5 -3.79 17.67 9.85
CA LEU A 5 -3.28 17.02 8.64
C LEU A 5 -3.88 15.64 8.40
N ALA A 6 -4.27 14.92 9.46
CA ALA A 6 -4.92 13.62 9.30
C ALA A 6 -6.22 13.72 8.49
N MET A 7 -7.06 14.73 8.76
CA MET A 7 -8.28 14.97 7.98
C MET A 7 -7.99 15.55 6.60
N ALA A 8 -6.90 16.29 6.42
CA ALA A 8 -6.49 16.75 5.09
C ALA A 8 -6.11 15.56 4.20
N PHE A 9 -5.32 14.62 4.71
CA PHE A 9 -4.94 13.41 3.96
C PHE A 9 -6.11 12.48 3.65
N SER A 10 -7.13 12.38 4.52
CA SER A 10 -8.34 11.62 4.17
C SER A 10 -9.08 12.23 2.97
N ARG A 11 -9.13 13.56 2.86
CA ARG A 11 -9.73 14.23 1.69
C ARG A 11 -8.94 13.97 0.41
N VAL A 12 -7.61 13.82 0.51
CA VAL A 12 -6.74 13.51 -0.64
C VAL A 12 -7.10 12.13 -1.18
N THR A 13 -7.16 11.10 -0.33
CA THR A 13 -7.50 9.73 -0.76
C THR A 13 -8.96 9.60 -1.19
N GLU A 14 -9.90 10.31 -0.53
CA GLU A 14 -11.31 10.39 -0.98
C GLU A 14 -11.44 10.97 -2.40
N GLY A 15 -10.68 12.04 -2.68
CA GLY A 15 -10.66 12.68 -4.00
C GLY A 15 -10.11 11.75 -5.08
N ALA A 16 -8.95 11.13 -4.83
CA ALA A 16 -8.33 10.17 -5.75
C ALA A 16 -9.24 8.97 -6.01
N ALA A 17 -9.86 8.42 -4.96
CA ALA A 17 -10.81 7.32 -5.09
C ALA A 17 -12.02 7.68 -5.95
N LEU A 18 -12.60 8.87 -5.77
CA LEU A 18 -13.72 9.36 -6.59
C LEU A 18 -13.31 9.52 -8.06
N ALA A 19 -12.08 9.98 -8.33
CA ALA A 19 -11.55 10.13 -9.68
C ALA A 19 -11.33 8.76 -10.35
N GLY A 20 -10.71 7.81 -9.66
CA GLY A 20 -10.53 6.44 -10.12
C GLY A 20 -11.86 5.73 -10.37
N TYR A 21 -12.85 5.92 -9.49
CA TYR A 21 -14.18 5.33 -9.62
C TYR A 21 -14.90 5.72 -10.93
N LYS A 22 -14.67 6.90 -11.48
CA LYS A 22 -15.21 7.31 -12.79
C LYS A 22 -14.82 6.32 -13.91
N TRP A 23 -13.67 5.66 -13.76
CA TRP A 23 -13.10 4.72 -14.73
C TRP A 23 -13.38 3.25 -14.40
N LEU A 24 -14.13 2.98 -13.34
CA LEU A 24 -14.46 1.63 -12.90
C LEU A 24 -15.11 0.80 -14.01
N GLY A 25 -14.51 -0.35 -14.32
CA GLY A 25 -15.01 -1.30 -15.31
C GLY A 25 -14.92 -0.81 -16.75
N ARG A 26 -14.12 0.22 -17.06
CA ARG A 26 -13.98 0.77 -18.42
C ARG A 26 -12.79 0.21 -19.21
N GLY A 27 -11.96 -0.62 -18.59
CA GLY A 27 -10.81 -1.26 -19.23
C GLY A 27 -9.59 -0.38 -19.44
N ASP A 28 -9.67 0.92 -19.11
CA ASP A 28 -8.59 1.89 -19.30
C ASP A 28 -7.87 2.18 -17.98
N LYS A 29 -6.76 1.46 -17.75
CA LYS A 29 -5.91 1.62 -16.58
C LYS A 29 -5.29 3.02 -16.50
N ASN A 30 -4.72 3.47 -17.61
CA ASN A 30 -3.96 4.72 -17.64
C ASN A 30 -4.86 5.94 -17.41
N ALA A 31 -6.08 5.91 -17.93
CA ALA A 31 -7.06 6.97 -17.65
C ALA A 31 -7.51 6.96 -16.19
N ALA A 32 -7.65 5.78 -15.57
CA ALA A 32 -7.97 5.67 -14.15
C ALA A 32 -6.85 6.25 -13.27
N ASP A 33 -5.60 5.83 -13.51
CA ASP A 33 -4.43 6.34 -12.79
C ASP A 33 -4.25 7.83 -13.00
N GLY A 34 -4.31 8.30 -14.26
CA GLY A 34 -4.16 9.72 -14.58
C GLY A 34 -5.14 10.60 -13.83
N ALA A 35 -6.41 10.21 -13.77
CA ALA A 35 -7.44 10.95 -13.05
C ALA A 35 -7.17 10.97 -11.52
N ALA A 36 -6.79 9.84 -10.95
CA ALA A 36 -6.49 9.74 -9.52
C ALA A 36 -5.24 10.54 -9.14
N VAL A 37 -4.17 10.44 -9.93
CA VAL A 37 -2.91 11.20 -9.77
C VAL A 37 -3.18 12.70 -9.81
N GLU A 38 -3.95 13.18 -10.79
CA GLU A 38 -4.25 14.62 -10.96
C GLU A 38 -5.00 15.16 -9.75
N VAL A 39 -6.03 14.44 -9.27
CA VAL A 39 -6.80 14.86 -8.09
C VAL A 39 -5.95 14.79 -6.83
N MET A 40 -5.16 13.72 -6.65
CA MET A 40 -4.28 13.57 -5.48
C MET A 40 -3.26 14.71 -5.42
N ARG A 41 -2.58 15.02 -6.55
CA ARG A 41 -1.64 16.14 -6.68
C ARG A 41 -2.30 17.48 -6.38
N THR A 42 -3.46 17.74 -6.96
CA THR A 42 -4.21 18.98 -6.74
C THR A 42 -4.54 19.20 -5.28
N LEU A 43 -5.01 18.17 -4.59
CA LEU A 43 -5.37 18.25 -3.16
C LEU A 43 -4.15 18.33 -2.24
N LEU A 44 -3.07 17.61 -2.55
CA LEU A 44 -1.80 17.72 -1.82
C LEU A 44 -1.25 19.14 -1.93
N ASN A 45 -1.29 19.77 -3.11
CA ASN A 45 -0.83 21.14 -3.33
C ASN A 45 -1.68 22.22 -2.63
N LYS A 46 -2.87 21.86 -2.15
CA LYS A 46 -3.74 22.72 -1.31
C LYS A 46 -3.62 22.41 0.20
N THR A 47 -2.70 21.53 0.60
CA THR A 47 -2.49 21.15 1.99
C THR A 47 -1.33 21.94 2.61
N ASP A 48 -1.45 22.35 3.88
CA ASP A 48 -0.44 23.12 4.65
C ASP A 48 0.74 22.21 5.08
N ILE A 49 1.51 21.75 4.09
CA ILE A 49 2.70 20.92 4.24
C ILE A 49 3.81 21.38 3.29
N SER A 50 5.05 21.05 3.62
CA SER A 50 6.20 21.02 2.72
C SER A 50 6.52 19.55 2.44
N GLY A 51 5.76 18.94 1.53
CA GLY A 51 5.80 17.51 1.25
C GLY A 51 6.82 17.15 0.17
N GLU A 52 7.43 15.98 0.30
CA GLU A 52 8.23 15.33 -0.73
C GLU A 52 7.65 13.93 -0.99
N ILE A 53 7.33 13.61 -2.24
CA ILE A 53 6.99 12.25 -2.64
C ILE A 53 8.28 11.42 -2.57
N VAL A 54 8.36 10.50 -1.63
CA VAL A 54 9.53 9.62 -1.44
C VAL A 54 9.31 8.24 -2.00
N ILE A 55 8.05 7.86 -2.17
CA ILE A 55 7.58 6.66 -2.86
C ILE A 55 6.41 7.07 -3.74
N GLY A 56 6.49 6.77 -5.01
CA GLY A 56 5.46 6.93 -6.03
C GLY A 56 5.41 5.70 -6.90
N GLU A 57 4.44 5.62 -7.79
CA GLU A 57 4.22 4.48 -8.69
C GLU A 57 4.18 4.95 -10.14
N GLY A 58 4.45 4.03 -11.08
CA GLY A 58 4.27 4.27 -12.52
C GLY A 58 5.56 4.48 -13.31
N GLU A 59 6.73 4.38 -12.70
CA GLU A 59 8.02 4.53 -13.40
C GLU A 59 8.29 3.38 -14.37
N ILE A 60 7.82 2.16 -14.08
CA ILE A 60 8.06 0.97 -14.91
C ILE A 60 7.11 0.93 -16.11
N ASP A 61 5.89 1.42 -15.92
CA ASP A 61 4.79 1.26 -16.90
C ASP A 61 4.53 2.53 -17.73
N ASP A 62 5.38 3.56 -17.63
CA ASP A 62 5.19 4.89 -18.23
C ASP A 62 3.80 5.49 -17.93
N ALA A 63 3.24 5.14 -16.76
CA ALA A 63 1.93 5.61 -16.33
C ALA A 63 2.01 7.05 -15.76
N PRO A 64 0.90 7.81 -15.77
CA PRO A 64 0.83 9.05 -15.01
C PRO A 64 1.15 8.79 -13.55
N MET A 65 2.06 9.58 -12.94
CA MET A 65 2.54 9.33 -11.60
C MET A 65 2.77 10.60 -10.78
N LEU A 66 2.74 10.43 -9.46
CA LEU A 66 3.42 11.32 -8.51
C LEU A 66 4.86 10.78 -8.37
N TYR A 67 5.82 11.48 -8.99
CA TYR A 67 7.19 10.97 -9.12
C TYR A 67 8.03 11.18 -7.85
N ILE A 68 8.98 10.30 -7.63
CA ILE A 68 9.92 10.40 -6.50
C ILE A 68 10.71 11.70 -6.57
N GLY A 69 10.67 12.49 -5.49
CA GLY A 69 11.28 13.82 -5.39
C GLY A 69 10.35 14.98 -5.72
N GLU A 70 9.12 14.72 -6.20
CA GLU A 70 8.11 15.76 -6.43
C GLU A 70 7.79 16.48 -5.11
N LYS A 71 7.79 17.83 -5.17
CA LYS A 71 7.43 18.68 -4.03
C LYS A 71 5.97 19.08 -4.12
N VAL A 72 5.27 18.96 -3.00
CA VAL A 72 3.83 19.27 -2.92
C VAL A 72 3.52 20.07 -1.66
N GLY A 73 2.43 20.81 -1.68
CA GLY A 73 1.91 21.57 -0.54
C GLY A 73 2.18 23.07 -0.60
N LEU A 74 1.60 23.78 0.37
CA LEU A 74 1.62 25.26 0.46
C LEU A 74 2.81 25.79 1.28
N GLY A 75 3.65 24.91 1.83
CA GLY A 75 4.62 25.24 2.87
C GLY A 75 4.01 24.98 4.26
N GLY A 76 4.77 24.42 5.19
CA GLY A 76 4.28 24.03 6.52
C GLY A 76 5.16 22.95 7.10
N ASP A 77 4.56 21.95 7.75
CA ASP A 77 5.31 20.82 8.30
C ASP A 77 6.06 20.09 7.18
N GLU A 78 7.37 19.82 7.36
CA GLU A 78 8.14 19.00 6.42
C GLU A 78 7.74 17.53 6.58
N VAL A 79 7.30 16.90 5.48
CA VAL A 79 6.81 15.52 5.49
C VAL A 79 7.30 14.72 4.29
N ASP A 80 7.64 13.45 4.54
CA ASP A 80 7.75 12.44 3.50
C ASP A 80 6.36 11.89 3.17
N ILE A 81 6.09 11.66 1.90
CA ILE A 81 4.81 11.13 1.41
C ILE A 81 5.09 9.90 0.56
N ALA A 82 4.45 8.79 0.90
CA ALA A 82 4.40 7.58 0.10
C ALA A 82 2.96 7.39 -0.39
N VAL A 83 2.77 7.23 -1.69
CA VAL A 83 1.45 7.16 -2.31
C VAL A 83 1.35 6.00 -3.30
N ASP A 84 0.14 5.49 -3.38
CA ASP A 84 -0.39 4.78 -4.52
C ASP A 84 -1.80 5.34 -4.78
N PRO A 85 -1.97 6.16 -5.83
CA PRO A 85 -3.26 6.78 -6.17
C PRO A 85 -4.35 5.77 -6.47
N ILE A 86 -4.00 4.60 -7.05
CA ILE A 86 -4.90 3.45 -7.21
C ILE A 86 -4.15 2.14 -6.96
N GLU A 87 -4.04 1.74 -5.71
CA GLU A 87 -3.67 0.37 -5.35
C GLU A 87 -4.68 -0.60 -6.00
N GLY A 88 -4.18 -1.37 -6.97
CA GLY A 88 -5.02 -2.24 -7.78
C GLY A 88 -5.66 -1.55 -8.99
N THR A 89 -4.89 -0.83 -9.79
CA THR A 89 -5.34 -0.17 -11.03
C THR A 89 -6.06 -1.12 -11.97
N ARG A 90 -5.54 -2.35 -12.15
CA ARG A 90 -6.20 -3.39 -12.93
C ARG A 90 -7.57 -3.74 -12.36
N MET A 91 -7.70 -3.85 -11.04
CA MET A 91 -8.97 -4.15 -10.37
C MET A 91 -10.00 -3.06 -10.67
N THR A 92 -9.59 -1.79 -10.60
CA THR A 92 -10.46 -0.66 -10.97
C THR A 92 -10.89 -0.74 -12.43
N ALA A 93 -9.95 -0.92 -13.36
CA ALA A 93 -10.25 -0.98 -14.78
C ALA A 93 -11.19 -2.15 -15.16
N MET A 94 -11.09 -3.27 -14.45
CA MET A 94 -11.88 -4.48 -14.69
C MET A 94 -13.14 -4.60 -13.81
N GLY A 95 -13.41 -3.64 -12.92
CA GLY A 95 -14.54 -3.69 -12.00
C GLY A 95 -14.43 -4.79 -10.94
N GLN A 96 -13.20 -5.13 -10.52
CA GLN A 96 -12.92 -6.14 -9.51
C GLN A 96 -12.84 -5.52 -8.11
N SER A 97 -12.94 -6.36 -7.08
CA SER A 97 -12.91 -5.96 -5.65
C SER A 97 -11.51 -5.56 -5.18
N ASN A 98 -11.44 -4.89 -4.02
CA ASN A 98 -10.23 -4.56 -3.26
C ASN A 98 -9.37 -3.40 -3.81
N ALA A 99 -9.86 -2.59 -4.77
CA ALA A 99 -9.13 -1.41 -5.21
C ALA A 99 -9.26 -0.26 -4.19
N LEU A 100 -8.14 0.39 -3.86
CA LEU A 100 -8.03 1.48 -2.88
C LEU A 100 -7.27 2.67 -3.48
N ALA A 101 -7.47 3.87 -2.91
CA ALA A 101 -6.54 4.99 -3.04
C ALA A 101 -5.81 5.13 -1.70
N VAL A 102 -4.47 5.13 -1.69
CA VAL A 102 -3.70 5.11 -0.45
C VAL A 102 -2.63 6.19 -0.38
N LEU A 103 -2.40 6.69 0.84
CA LEU A 103 -1.39 7.67 1.18
C LEU A 103 -0.86 7.41 2.59
N ALA A 104 0.46 7.38 2.74
CA ALA A 104 1.13 7.47 4.02
C ALA A 104 1.96 8.76 4.08
N ALA A 105 1.86 9.49 5.18
CA ALA A 105 2.69 10.67 5.45
C ALA A 105 3.42 10.50 6.79
N GLY A 106 4.71 10.81 6.79
CA GLY A 106 5.58 10.73 7.96
C GLY A 106 6.44 11.98 8.10
N GLU A 107 7.19 12.10 9.17
CA GLU A 107 8.20 13.14 9.31
C GLU A 107 9.27 12.98 8.23
N LYS A 108 9.88 14.09 7.80
CA LYS A 108 10.96 14.05 6.80
C LYS A 108 12.07 13.06 7.19
N GLY A 109 12.45 12.20 6.25
CA GLY A 109 13.45 11.15 6.45
C GLY A 109 12.93 9.90 7.16
N SER A 110 11.62 9.77 7.38
CA SER A 110 11.05 8.61 8.08
C SER A 110 10.78 7.41 7.20
N PHE A 111 10.69 7.56 5.89
CA PHE A 111 10.43 6.46 4.98
C PHE A 111 11.64 6.04 4.16
N LEU A 112 11.72 4.76 3.84
CA LEU A 112 12.69 4.23 2.90
C LEU A 112 12.44 4.85 1.52
N LYS A 113 13.51 5.33 0.88
CA LYS A 113 13.50 5.68 -0.53
C LYS A 113 13.99 4.48 -1.32
N ALA A 114 13.17 3.91 -2.15
CA ALA A 114 13.50 2.75 -2.98
C ALA A 114 12.99 2.98 -4.41
N PRO A 115 13.66 2.45 -5.45
CA PRO A 115 13.15 2.48 -6.80
C PRO A 115 11.89 1.63 -6.91
N ASP A 116 11.09 1.87 -7.95
CA ASP A 116 9.97 0.98 -8.32
C ASP A 116 10.56 -0.35 -8.82
N MET A 117 10.49 -1.37 -7.97
CA MET A 117 10.99 -2.72 -8.19
C MET A 117 10.22 -3.72 -7.32
N TYR A 118 10.56 -5.01 -7.39
CA TYR A 118 9.91 -6.01 -6.53
C TYR A 118 10.45 -5.99 -5.10
N MET A 119 9.55 -6.32 -4.16
CA MET A 119 9.87 -6.55 -2.75
C MET A 119 9.18 -7.84 -2.28
N GLU A 120 9.97 -8.74 -1.69
CA GLU A 120 9.48 -9.83 -0.86
C GLU A 120 9.06 -9.25 0.49
N LYS A 121 7.91 -9.66 1.02
CA LYS A 121 7.28 -9.06 2.20
C LYS A 121 6.76 -10.14 3.12
N LEU A 122 7.08 -10.02 4.41
CA LEU A 122 6.55 -10.85 5.49
C LEU A 122 6.01 -9.90 6.56
N VAL A 123 4.71 -10.01 6.85
CA VAL A 123 3.98 -9.07 7.72
C VAL A 123 3.15 -9.80 8.74
N VAL A 124 3.14 -9.29 9.98
CA VAL A 124 2.32 -9.80 11.07
C VAL A 124 1.75 -8.65 11.91
N GLY A 125 0.63 -8.92 12.56
CA GLY A 125 0.03 -8.00 13.51
C GLY A 125 0.76 -7.94 14.85
N PRO A 126 0.28 -7.07 15.78
CA PRO A 126 0.91 -6.85 17.09
C PRO A 126 1.13 -8.11 17.93
N GLY A 127 0.22 -9.09 17.81
CA GLY A 127 0.28 -10.35 18.57
C GLY A 127 1.47 -11.26 18.21
N ALA A 128 2.05 -11.08 17.03
CA ALA A 128 3.21 -11.85 16.57
C ALA A 128 4.43 -10.95 16.25
N LYS A 129 4.47 -9.74 16.82
CA LYS A 129 5.57 -8.81 16.64
C LYS A 129 6.88 -9.39 17.17
N GLY A 130 7.94 -9.28 16.36
CA GLY A 130 9.29 -9.69 16.74
C GLY A 130 9.60 -11.19 16.60
N VAL A 131 8.65 -11.99 16.07
CA VAL A 131 8.88 -13.44 15.91
C VAL A 131 9.19 -13.84 14.46
N ILE A 132 9.03 -12.92 13.51
CA ILE A 132 9.30 -13.17 12.09
C ILE A 132 10.75 -12.91 11.72
N ASP A 133 11.26 -13.68 10.77
CA ASP A 133 12.59 -13.52 10.21
C ASP A 133 12.62 -13.98 8.76
N LEU A 134 12.77 -13.05 7.81
CA LEU A 134 12.78 -13.34 6.38
C LEU A 134 14.05 -14.11 5.91
N GLU A 135 15.09 -14.21 6.75
CA GLU A 135 16.25 -15.07 6.48
C GLU A 135 15.96 -16.55 6.79
N LYS A 136 14.90 -16.85 7.54
CA LYS A 136 14.50 -18.20 7.90
C LYS A 136 13.51 -18.78 6.89
N PRO A 137 13.43 -20.12 6.80
CA PRO A 137 12.42 -20.78 5.97
C PRO A 137 11.01 -20.33 6.35
N LEU A 138 10.10 -20.28 5.36
CA LEU A 138 8.70 -19.91 5.59
C LEU A 138 8.04 -20.80 6.66
N LYS A 139 8.31 -22.10 6.64
CA LYS A 139 7.83 -23.05 7.64
C LYS A 139 8.14 -22.60 9.08
N GLU A 140 9.38 -22.16 9.35
CA GLU A 140 9.78 -21.73 10.69
C GLU A 140 9.03 -20.44 11.10
N ASN A 141 8.82 -19.52 10.15
CA ASN A 141 8.03 -18.32 10.39
C ASN A 141 6.56 -18.67 10.73
N LEU A 142 5.95 -19.62 10.01
CA LEU A 142 4.58 -20.07 10.29
C LEU A 142 4.47 -20.69 11.68
N GLU A 143 5.41 -21.55 12.07
CA GLU A 143 5.46 -22.17 13.40
C GLU A 143 5.65 -21.12 14.51
N ASN A 144 6.53 -20.14 14.31
CA ASN A 144 6.77 -19.06 15.26
C ASN A 144 5.52 -18.15 15.44
N VAL A 145 4.87 -17.78 14.33
CA VAL A 145 3.64 -16.96 14.35
C VAL A 145 2.50 -17.71 15.01
N ALA A 146 2.28 -18.99 14.66
CA ALA A 146 1.26 -19.83 15.29
C ALA A 146 1.49 -19.93 16.80
N SER A 147 2.74 -20.17 17.23
CA SER A 147 3.10 -20.22 18.65
C SER A 147 2.84 -18.89 19.37
N ALA A 148 3.23 -17.77 18.79
CA ALA A 148 3.02 -16.44 19.37
C ALA A 148 1.54 -16.10 19.56
N LEU A 149 0.69 -16.55 18.62
CA LEU A 149 -0.75 -16.32 18.64
C LEU A 149 -1.54 -17.39 19.41
N ASN A 150 -0.86 -18.39 19.99
CA ASN A 150 -1.49 -19.57 20.63
C ASN A 150 -2.45 -20.30 19.67
N LYS A 151 -2.08 -20.42 18.40
CA LYS A 151 -2.80 -21.13 17.35
C LYS A 151 -2.06 -22.40 16.94
N THR A 152 -2.78 -23.31 16.29
CA THR A 152 -2.22 -24.43 15.54
C THR A 152 -2.11 -24.05 14.06
N LEU A 153 -1.29 -24.74 13.27
CA LEU A 153 -1.11 -24.40 11.85
C LEU A 153 -2.41 -24.48 11.05
N ASP A 154 -3.31 -25.39 11.38
CA ASP A 154 -4.61 -25.56 10.73
C ASP A 154 -5.63 -24.43 11.05
N THR A 155 -5.36 -23.66 12.10
CA THR A 155 -6.15 -22.46 12.45
C THR A 155 -5.47 -21.16 12.05
N LEU A 156 -4.21 -21.22 11.57
CA LEU A 156 -3.48 -20.06 11.09
C LEU A 156 -3.99 -19.63 9.71
N VAL A 157 -4.20 -18.35 9.53
CA VAL A 157 -4.64 -17.75 8.26
C VAL A 157 -3.54 -16.88 7.68
N VAL A 158 -3.07 -17.24 6.49
CA VAL A 158 -2.06 -16.50 5.73
C VAL A 158 -2.68 -15.93 4.48
N ILE A 159 -2.50 -14.62 4.24
CA ILE A 159 -2.90 -13.96 2.99
C ILE A 159 -1.69 -13.80 2.08
N THR A 160 -1.90 -14.01 0.77
CA THR A 160 -0.87 -13.86 -0.26
C THR A 160 -1.48 -13.40 -1.57
N LEU A 161 -0.65 -13.13 -2.59
CA LEU A 161 -1.11 -12.80 -3.94
C LEU A 161 -1.28 -14.07 -4.79
N ALA A 162 -2.41 -14.17 -5.51
CA ALA A 162 -2.67 -15.22 -6.50
C ALA A 162 -1.88 -14.96 -7.80
N LYS A 163 -0.55 -15.11 -7.73
CA LYS A 163 0.36 -14.96 -8.87
C LYS A 163 1.19 -16.22 -9.02
N PRO A 164 1.55 -16.65 -10.24
CA PRO A 164 2.31 -17.89 -10.46
C PRO A 164 3.60 -18.01 -9.64
N ARG A 165 4.24 -16.89 -9.31
CA ARG A 165 5.43 -16.86 -8.46
C ARG A 165 5.19 -17.28 -7.02
N HIS A 166 3.94 -17.43 -6.59
CA HIS A 166 3.56 -17.87 -5.24
C HIS A 166 2.97 -19.29 -5.20
N ASP A 167 2.76 -19.94 -6.37
CA ASP A 167 2.05 -21.23 -6.43
C ASP A 167 2.72 -22.32 -5.58
N ASP A 168 4.05 -22.46 -5.69
CA ASP A 168 4.80 -23.47 -4.88
C ASP A 168 4.67 -23.22 -3.41
N MET A 169 4.73 -21.98 -2.98
CA MET A 169 4.64 -21.57 -1.59
C MET A 169 3.22 -21.70 -1.03
N ILE A 170 2.21 -21.40 -1.84
CA ILE A 170 0.81 -21.66 -1.50
C ILE A 170 0.62 -23.16 -1.26
N ALA A 171 1.14 -23.99 -2.16
CA ALA A 171 1.06 -25.45 -2.04
C ALA A 171 1.79 -25.96 -0.77
N GLU A 172 2.98 -25.42 -0.44
CA GLU A 172 3.72 -25.74 0.78
C GLU A 172 2.90 -25.41 2.04
N MET A 173 2.37 -24.18 2.15
CA MET A 173 1.53 -23.77 3.28
C MET A 173 0.29 -24.64 3.44
N GLN A 174 -0.40 -24.95 2.34
CA GLN A 174 -1.59 -25.80 2.33
C GLN A 174 -1.26 -27.25 2.74
N ALA A 175 -0.11 -27.79 2.30
CA ALA A 175 0.35 -29.11 2.72
C ALA A 175 0.67 -29.19 4.22
N MET A 176 1.01 -28.06 4.85
CA MET A 176 1.19 -27.93 6.31
C MET A 176 -0.13 -27.74 7.06
N GLY A 177 -1.26 -27.66 6.35
CA GLY A 177 -2.60 -27.45 6.93
C GLY A 177 -2.99 -25.99 7.11
N VAL A 178 -2.14 -25.03 6.73
CA VAL A 178 -2.41 -23.59 6.87
C VAL A 178 -3.54 -23.15 5.94
N ARG A 179 -4.41 -22.28 6.42
CA ARG A 179 -5.46 -21.65 5.60
C ARG A 179 -4.87 -20.50 4.81
N VAL A 180 -4.86 -20.61 3.48
CA VAL A 180 -4.26 -19.61 2.58
C VAL A 180 -5.34 -18.86 1.82
N PHE A 181 -5.36 -17.54 1.97
CA PHE A 181 -6.19 -16.62 1.21
C PHE A 181 -5.35 -15.98 0.10
N ALA A 182 -5.58 -16.41 -1.13
CA ALA A 182 -4.85 -15.89 -2.30
C ALA A 182 -5.71 -14.85 -3.02
N VAL A 183 -5.30 -13.57 -2.94
CA VAL A 183 -6.00 -12.44 -3.58
C VAL A 183 -5.32 -12.06 -4.91
N PRO A 184 -6.05 -11.59 -5.91
CA PRO A 184 -5.49 -11.32 -7.23
C PRO A 184 -4.47 -10.18 -7.25
N ASP A 185 -4.68 -9.11 -6.49
CA ASP A 185 -3.84 -7.93 -6.27
C ASP A 185 -4.23 -7.27 -4.94
N GLY A 186 -3.54 -6.20 -4.51
CA GLY A 186 -3.90 -5.44 -3.33
C GLY A 186 -3.14 -5.86 -2.08
N ASP A 187 -1.81 -5.87 -2.13
CA ASP A 187 -0.98 -6.30 -1.00
C ASP A 187 -0.90 -5.27 0.14
N VAL A 188 -1.17 -3.98 -0.13
CA VAL A 188 -1.33 -2.99 0.95
C VAL A 188 -2.54 -3.34 1.82
N ALA A 189 -3.72 -3.59 1.21
CA ALA A 189 -4.90 -4.02 1.96
C ALA A 189 -4.64 -5.32 2.72
N ALA A 190 -4.02 -6.30 2.07
CA ALA A 190 -3.67 -7.59 2.66
C ALA A 190 -2.75 -7.44 3.88
N SER A 191 -1.75 -6.53 3.81
CA SER A 191 -0.87 -6.24 4.93
C SER A 191 -1.62 -5.66 6.14
N ILE A 192 -2.54 -4.73 5.90
CA ILE A 192 -3.32 -4.08 6.95
C ILE A 192 -4.22 -5.07 7.70
N LEU A 193 -4.80 -6.03 6.97
CA LEU A 193 -5.67 -7.05 7.56
C LEU A 193 -4.98 -7.86 8.67
N THR A 194 -3.65 -8.03 8.64
CA THR A 194 -2.89 -8.70 9.71
C THR A 194 -2.95 -7.95 11.05
N CYS A 195 -3.24 -6.66 11.02
CA CYS A 195 -3.27 -5.77 12.20
C CYS A 195 -4.69 -5.37 12.62
N MET A 196 -5.72 -5.72 11.84
CA MET A 196 -7.10 -5.32 12.14
C MET A 196 -7.74 -6.26 13.15
N PRO A 197 -8.36 -5.72 14.24
CA PRO A 197 -8.92 -6.55 15.30
C PRO A 197 -10.11 -7.43 14.86
N ASP A 198 -10.77 -7.04 13.78
CA ASP A 198 -11.94 -7.71 13.19
C ASP A 198 -11.56 -8.64 12.01
N SER A 199 -10.28 -8.81 11.75
CA SER A 199 -9.74 -9.70 10.69
C SER A 199 -9.35 -11.06 11.25
N GLU A 200 -9.55 -12.10 10.44
CA GLU A 200 -9.04 -13.45 10.75
C GLU A 200 -7.61 -13.69 10.21
N VAL A 201 -7.03 -12.71 9.47
CA VAL A 201 -5.71 -12.83 8.86
C VAL A 201 -4.61 -12.65 9.92
N ASP A 202 -3.74 -13.64 10.05
CA ASP A 202 -2.66 -13.67 11.04
C ASP A 202 -1.31 -13.18 10.47
N MET A 203 -1.08 -13.48 9.20
CA MET A 203 0.20 -13.22 8.54
C MET A 203 -0.03 -12.93 7.06
N MET A 204 0.79 -12.05 6.48
CA MET A 204 0.92 -11.91 5.04
C MET A 204 2.33 -12.32 4.60
N TYR A 205 2.41 -13.11 3.53
CA TYR A 205 3.65 -13.33 2.80
C TYR A 205 3.39 -13.14 1.32
N CYS A 206 4.15 -12.24 0.67
CA CYS A 206 4.05 -12.09 -0.78
C CYS A 206 5.31 -11.45 -1.39
N ILE A 207 5.43 -11.55 -2.71
CA ILE A 207 6.32 -10.74 -3.52
C ILE A 207 5.44 -9.82 -4.37
N GLY A 208 5.52 -8.51 -4.11
CA GLY A 208 4.80 -7.44 -4.79
C GLY A 208 5.72 -6.26 -5.10
N GLY A 209 5.19 -5.06 -5.28
CA GLY A 209 6.00 -3.86 -5.53
C GLY A 209 6.64 -3.32 -4.24
N ALA A 210 7.80 -2.69 -4.38
CA ALA A 210 8.48 -2.00 -3.30
C ALA A 210 7.73 -0.72 -2.87
N PRO A 211 7.11 0.05 -3.76
CA PRO A 211 6.27 1.18 -3.37
C PRO A 211 5.19 0.79 -2.36
N GLU A 212 4.39 -0.23 -2.69
CA GLU A 212 3.35 -0.76 -1.80
C GLU A 212 3.95 -1.32 -0.51
N GLY A 213 5.18 -1.86 -0.57
CA GLY A 213 5.91 -2.34 0.59
C GLY A 213 6.24 -1.23 1.59
N VAL A 214 6.65 -0.06 1.13
CA VAL A 214 6.95 1.09 2.01
C VAL A 214 5.65 1.70 2.57
N VAL A 215 4.59 1.80 1.76
CA VAL A 215 3.26 2.21 2.24
C VAL A 215 2.76 1.24 3.31
N SER A 216 2.90 -0.08 3.08
CA SER A 216 2.57 -1.11 4.07
C SER A 216 3.39 -0.95 5.35
N ALA A 217 4.72 -0.80 5.24
CA ALA A 217 5.59 -0.61 6.42
C ALA A 217 5.15 0.59 7.26
N ALA A 218 4.77 1.70 6.61
CA ALA A 218 4.31 2.90 7.30
C ALA A 218 3.03 2.64 8.12
N VAL A 219 2.02 1.97 7.54
CA VAL A 219 0.77 1.68 8.25
C VAL A 219 0.94 0.57 9.28
N ILE A 220 1.70 -0.49 8.99
CA ILE A 220 1.99 -1.57 9.94
C ILE A 220 2.74 -1.04 11.16
N ARG A 221 3.72 -0.13 10.97
CA ARG A 221 4.37 0.61 12.06
C ARG A 221 3.36 1.38 12.91
N ALA A 222 2.44 2.10 12.25
CA ALA A 222 1.40 2.88 12.92
C ALA A 222 0.42 1.99 13.72
N LEU A 223 0.22 0.74 13.30
CA LEU A 223 -0.65 -0.26 13.93
C LEU A 223 0.08 -1.16 14.95
N ASP A 224 1.38 -0.92 15.21
CA ASP A 224 2.22 -1.70 16.11
C ASP A 224 2.49 -3.14 15.67
N GLY A 225 2.32 -3.45 14.40
CA GLY A 225 2.69 -4.71 13.79
C GLY A 225 4.20 -4.82 13.52
N ASP A 226 4.58 -5.86 12.78
CA ASP A 226 5.96 -6.07 12.33
C ASP A 226 6.02 -6.45 10.86
N MET A 227 7.10 -6.05 10.20
CA MET A 227 7.31 -6.33 8.79
C MET A 227 8.79 -6.48 8.47
N HIS A 228 9.12 -7.52 7.73
CA HIS A 228 10.40 -7.65 7.04
C HIS A 228 10.18 -7.54 5.53
N GLY A 229 11.10 -6.86 4.84
CA GLY A 229 11.11 -6.71 3.38
C GLY A 229 12.47 -7.10 2.79
N ARG A 230 12.49 -7.45 1.50
CA ARG A 230 13.72 -7.66 0.73
C ARG A 230 13.49 -7.21 -0.69
N LEU A 231 14.26 -6.21 -1.15
CA LEU A 231 14.21 -5.76 -2.53
C LEU A 231 14.77 -6.83 -3.47
N LEU A 232 14.02 -7.18 -4.50
CA LEU A 232 14.37 -8.23 -5.45
C LEU A 232 14.41 -7.68 -6.88
N PRO A 233 15.51 -7.87 -7.62
CA PRO A 233 15.58 -7.46 -9.02
C PRO A 233 14.67 -8.33 -9.88
N ARG A 234 14.11 -7.74 -10.95
CA ARG A 234 13.08 -8.29 -11.82
C ARG A 234 13.37 -9.71 -12.31
N HIS A 235 14.62 -10.00 -12.67
CA HIS A 235 15.01 -11.34 -13.17
C HIS A 235 14.85 -12.45 -12.12
N LYS A 236 14.89 -12.13 -10.82
CA LYS A 236 14.64 -13.11 -9.76
C LYS A 236 13.15 -13.40 -9.56
N VAL A 237 12.27 -12.50 -10.02
CA VAL A 237 10.82 -12.60 -9.79
C VAL A 237 10.05 -13.02 -11.04
N LYS A 238 10.42 -12.48 -12.20
CA LYS A 238 9.73 -12.70 -13.50
C LYS A 238 10.39 -13.76 -14.36
N GLY A 239 11.47 -14.38 -13.90
CA GLY A 239 12.26 -15.37 -14.65
C GLY A 239 13.53 -14.77 -15.26
N ASP A 240 14.54 -15.60 -15.41
CA ASP A 240 15.90 -15.23 -15.80
C ASP A 240 16.05 -15.12 -17.33
N THR A 241 15.34 -14.16 -17.93
CA THR A 241 15.45 -13.79 -19.35
C THR A 241 16.46 -12.64 -19.52
N GLU A 242 17.01 -12.46 -20.73
CA GLU A 242 17.93 -11.35 -21.04
C GLU A 242 17.25 -9.98 -20.77
N GLU A 243 16.01 -9.81 -21.19
CA GLU A 243 15.22 -8.60 -20.93
C GLU A 243 15.08 -8.32 -19.42
N ASN A 244 14.67 -9.31 -18.63
CA ASN A 244 14.55 -9.16 -17.18
C ASN A 244 15.88 -8.90 -16.47
N ARG A 245 17.01 -9.38 -17.02
CA ARG A 245 18.37 -9.08 -16.51
C ARG A 245 18.74 -7.62 -16.76
N ILE A 246 18.39 -7.07 -17.94
CA ILE A 246 18.63 -5.66 -18.26
C ILE A 246 17.85 -4.76 -17.28
N TYR A 247 16.54 -4.99 -17.13
CA TYR A 247 15.74 -4.27 -16.14
C TYR A 247 16.28 -4.43 -14.71
N GLY A 248 16.60 -5.65 -14.31
CA GLY A 248 17.14 -5.92 -12.98
C GLY A 248 18.49 -5.26 -12.71
N ALA A 249 19.33 -5.08 -13.74
CA ALA A 249 20.59 -4.36 -13.62
C ALA A 249 20.36 -2.84 -13.42
N ASP A 250 19.38 -2.25 -14.10
CA ASP A 250 19.00 -0.86 -13.90
C ASP A 250 18.38 -0.63 -12.51
N GLU A 251 17.51 -1.52 -12.06
CA GLU A 251 16.95 -1.51 -10.70
C GLU A 251 18.05 -1.52 -9.63
N LEU A 252 19.06 -2.39 -9.79
CA LEU A 252 20.20 -2.47 -8.86
C LEU A 252 21.05 -1.20 -8.87
N LYS A 253 21.30 -0.62 -10.04
CA LYS A 253 22.00 0.66 -10.17
C LYS A 253 21.25 1.78 -9.46
N ARG A 254 19.93 1.85 -9.63
CA ARG A 254 19.08 2.83 -8.94
C ARG A 254 19.06 2.62 -7.42
N CYS A 255 19.09 1.38 -6.95
CA CYS A 255 19.29 1.08 -5.53
C CYS A 255 20.59 1.71 -4.99
N ASP A 256 21.69 1.54 -5.71
CA ASP A 256 22.99 2.12 -5.32
C ASP A 256 22.93 3.66 -5.30
N GLU A 257 22.33 4.28 -6.31
CA GLU A 257 22.15 5.74 -6.40
C GLU A 257 21.27 6.29 -5.26
N MET A 258 20.27 5.53 -4.82
CA MET A 258 19.37 5.88 -3.70
C MET A 258 19.92 5.45 -2.32
N GLY A 259 21.07 4.76 -2.28
CA GLY A 259 21.73 4.32 -1.05
C GLY A 259 21.00 3.19 -0.34
N VAL A 260 20.20 2.40 -1.05
CA VAL A 260 19.50 1.21 -0.53
C VAL A 260 20.12 -0.06 -1.11
N LYS A 261 20.12 -1.15 -0.33
CA LYS A 261 20.67 -2.44 -0.76
C LYS A 261 19.57 -3.40 -1.16
N ALA A 262 19.68 -3.95 -2.37
CA ALA A 262 18.84 -5.08 -2.79
C ALA A 262 19.40 -6.42 -2.24
N ASN A 263 18.55 -7.45 -2.22
CA ASN A 263 18.85 -8.81 -1.77
C ASN A 263 19.28 -8.94 -0.30
N VAL A 264 19.03 -7.94 0.53
CA VAL A 264 19.25 -8.00 1.98
C VAL A 264 17.90 -7.78 2.70
N VAL A 265 17.74 -8.35 3.88
CA VAL A 265 16.54 -8.14 4.67
C VAL A 265 16.54 -6.73 5.23
N LEU A 266 15.45 -6.03 4.98
CA LEU A 266 15.11 -4.75 5.58
C LEU A 266 14.10 -5.02 6.70
N LYS A 267 14.37 -4.51 7.88
CA LYS A 267 13.45 -4.58 9.01
C LYS A 267 12.53 -3.36 9.03
N MET A 268 11.56 -3.38 9.92
CA MET A 268 10.60 -2.28 10.07
C MET A 268 11.29 -0.91 10.19
N GLU A 269 12.39 -0.82 10.97
CA GLU A 269 13.12 0.42 11.22
C GLU A 269 13.87 0.94 9.99
N ASP A 270 14.18 0.07 9.03
CA ASP A 270 14.82 0.44 7.76
C ASP A 270 13.80 1.05 6.81
N MET A 271 12.54 0.60 6.86
CA MET A 271 11.46 1.01 5.94
C MET A 271 10.61 2.15 6.49
N ALA A 272 10.29 2.13 7.79
CA ALA A 272 9.51 3.17 8.47
C ALA A 272 10.11 3.46 9.86
N ARG A 273 10.81 4.58 10.01
CA ARG A 273 11.66 4.89 11.17
C ARG A 273 10.92 5.56 12.32
N SER A 274 9.75 6.13 12.09
CA SER A 274 8.99 6.92 13.08
C SER A 274 7.57 6.41 13.24
N ASP A 275 7.04 6.49 14.47
CA ASP A 275 5.62 6.24 14.75
C ASP A 275 4.73 7.46 14.41
N ASN A 276 5.33 8.62 14.08
CA ASN A 276 4.58 9.82 13.74
C ASN A 276 4.09 9.79 12.28
N VAL A 277 3.37 8.74 11.98
CA VAL A 277 2.77 8.45 10.67
C VAL A 277 1.28 8.78 10.70
N VAL A 278 0.79 9.31 9.59
CA VAL A 278 -0.63 9.31 9.24
C VAL A 278 -0.79 8.49 7.97
N PHE A 279 -1.65 7.49 8.03
CA PHE A 279 -2.03 6.68 6.88
C PHE A 279 -3.51 6.90 6.57
N SER A 280 -3.82 7.04 5.30
CA SER A 280 -5.19 7.13 4.79
C SER A 280 -5.37 6.18 3.60
N ALA A 281 -6.44 5.40 3.63
CA ALA A 281 -6.89 4.57 2.52
C ALA A 281 -8.38 4.76 2.29
N THR A 282 -8.79 4.97 1.05
CA THR A 282 -10.21 5.09 0.67
C THR A 282 -10.58 4.01 -0.33
N GLY A 283 -11.66 3.27 -0.04
CA GLY A 283 -12.16 2.22 -0.94
C GLY A 283 -12.66 2.80 -2.27
N ILE A 284 -12.14 2.28 -3.38
CA ILE A 284 -12.68 2.53 -4.73
C ILE A 284 -13.74 1.48 -5.01
N THR A 285 -13.39 0.20 -4.86
CA THR A 285 -14.30 -0.93 -4.97
C THR A 285 -14.48 -1.60 -3.61
N LYS A 286 -15.61 -2.29 -3.42
CA LYS A 286 -15.82 -3.05 -2.20
C LYS A 286 -14.74 -4.11 -2.02
N GLY A 287 -14.18 -4.19 -0.82
CA GLY A 287 -13.13 -5.14 -0.47
C GLY A 287 -13.25 -5.67 0.95
N ASP A 288 -12.26 -6.47 1.34
CA ASP A 288 -12.19 -7.05 2.68
C ASP A 288 -11.83 -6.01 3.76
N LEU A 289 -11.14 -4.94 3.36
CA LEU A 289 -10.72 -3.88 4.27
C LEU A 289 -11.76 -2.74 4.35
N LEU A 290 -12.30 -2.28 3.20
CA LEU A 290 -13.18 -1.12 3.11
C LEU A 290 -14.35 -1.35 2.14
N GLU A 291 -15.47 -0.68 2.41
CA GLU A 291 -16.56 -0.55 1.43
C GLU A 291 -16.10 0.32 0.24
N GLY A 292 -16.57 -0.05 -0.95
CA GLY A 292 -16.35 0.72 -2.16
C GLY A 292 -17.26 1.95 -2.25
N ILE A 293 -16.99 2.76 -3.26
CA ILE A 293 -17.81 3.93 -3.58
C ILE A 293 -19.19 3.49 -4.04
N SER A 294 -20.22 4.14 -3.50
CA SER A 294 -21.59 4.10 -4.04
C SER A 294 -21.94 5.48 -4.58
N ARG A 295 -22.45 5.54 -5.82
CA ARG A 295 -22.82 6.80 -6.47
C ARG A 295 -24.25 6.75 -6.98
N GLN A 296 -25.04 7.78 -6.64
CA GLN A 296 -26.38 8.00 -7.15
C GLN A 296 -26.47 9.44 -7.67
N GLY A 297 -26.41 9.60 -8.97
CA GLY A 297 -26.39 10.90 -9.63
C GLY A 297 -25.22 11.77 -9.17
N ASN A 298 -25.53 12.87 -8.49
CA ASN A 298 -24.55 13.83 -7.96
C ASN A 298 -24.12 13.56 -6.51
N ILE A 299 -24.59 12.49 -5.90
CA ILE A 299 -24.22 12.10 -4.54
C ILE A 299 -23.37 10.83 -4.61
N ALA A 300 -22.23 10.84 -3.94
CA ALA A 300 -21.39 9.67 -3.75
C ALA A 300 -21.08 9.46 -2.26
N THR A 301 -20.89 8.19 -1.86
CA THR A 301 -20.40 7.85 -0.53
C THR A 301 -19.07 7.13 -0.62
N THR A 302 -18.16 7.43 0.31
CA THR A 302 -16.86 6.78 0.46
C THR A 302 -16.71 6.22 1.86
N GLU A 303 -15.90 5.19 2.02
CA GLU A 303 -15.37 4.74 3.30
C GLU A 303 -13.84 4.87 3.30
N THR A 304 -13.31 5.52 4.34
CA THR A 304 -11.88 5.79 4.49
C THR A 304 -11.38 5.22 5.81
N LEU A 305 -10.31 4.43 5.76
CA LEU A 305 -9.49 4.05 6.91
C LEU A 305 -8.46 5.15 7.16
N LEU A 306 -8.51 5.77 8.33
CA LEU A 306 -7.54 6.77 8.76
C LEU A 306 -6.82 6.29 10.02
N VAL A 307 -5.51 6.08 9.92
CA VAL A 307 -4.66 5.63 11.03
C VAL A 307 -3.70 6.74 11.40
N ARG A 308 -3.60 7.02 12.70
CA ARG A 308 -2.61 7.93 13.25
C ARG A 308 -1.69 7.19 14.21
N GLY A 309 -0.44 6.93 13.79
CA GLY A 309 0.52 6.10 14.52
C GLY A 309 0.87 6.63 15.90
N ARG A 310 1.15 7.94 16.04
CA ARG A 310 1.52 8.56 17.33
C ARG A 310 0.56 8.28 18.50
N CYS A 311 -0.71 8.09 18.22
CA CYS A 311 -1.73 7.78 19.23
C CYS A 311 -2.42 6.44 18.98
N ARG A 312 -1.96 5.67 18.00
CA ARG A 312 -2.50 4.37 17.57
C ARG A 312 -4.03 4.40 17.41
N THR A 313 -4.53 5.50 16.85
CA THR A 313 -5.98 5.67 16.66
C THR A 313 -6.36 5.28 15.24
N ILE A 314 -7.27 4.33 15.13
CA ILE A 314 -7.88 3.86 13.89
C ILE A 314 -9.26 4.49 13.79
N ARG A 315 -9.61 5.03 12.61
CA ARG A 315 -10.95 5.55 12.28
C ARG A 315 -11.41 4.98 10.96
N ARG A 316 -12.67 4.54 10.92
CA ARG A 316 -13.41 4.32 9.67
C ARG A 316 -14.33 5.51 9.48
N ILE A 317 -14.12 6.27 8.42
CA ILE A 317 -14.86 7.51 8.12
C ILE A 317 -15.77 7.24 6.94
N LYS A 318 -17.07 7.34 7.17
CA LYS A 318 -18.09 7.29 6.11
C LYS A 318 -18.44 8.71 5.72
N SER A 319 -18.18 9.07 4.45
CA SER A 319 -18.41 10.43 3.95
C SER A 319 -19.47 10.41 2.85
N THR A 320 -20.36 11.41 2.87
CA THR A 320 -21.30 11.67 1.78
C THR A 320 -20.85 12.93 1.03
N HIS A 321 -20.66 12.80 -0.27
CA HIS A 321 -20.14 13.85 -1.14
C HIS A 321 -21.24 14.34 -2.08
N TYR A 322 -21.46 15.65 -2.09
CA TYR A 322 -22.20 16.35 -3.14
C TYR A 322 -21.20 16.80 -4.18
N LEU A 323 -21.07 16.06 -5.30
CA LEU A 323 -19.98 16.17 -6.25
C LEU A 323 -19.91 17.57 -6.90
N GLU A 324 -21.04 18.17 -7.22
CA GLU A 324 -21.12 19.54 -7.78
C GLU A 324 -20.59 20.63 -6.83
N ARG A 325 -20.50 20.32 -5.52
CA ARG A 325 -20.00 21.26 -4.50
C ARG A 325 -18.51 21.08 -4.18
N LYS A 326 -17.83 20.18 -4.90
CA LYS A 326 -16.39 20.00 -4.77
C LYS A 326 -15.66 21.21 -5.37
N ASP A 327 -14.38 21.33 -4.99
CA ASP A 327 -13.46 22.27 -5.61
C ASP A 327 -13.55 22.15 -7.15
N PRO A 328 -13.65 23.25 -7.90
CA PRO A 328 -13.83 23.20 -9.36
C PRO A 328 -12.82 22.30 -10.08
N GLU A 329 -11.53 22.38 -9.73
CA GLU A 329 -10.47 21.57 -10.35
C GLU A 329 -10.68 20.08 -10.11
N VAL A 330 -11.11 19.68 -8.90
CA VAL A 330 -11.43 18.28 -8.57
C VAL A 330 -12.75 17.86 -9.22
N ARG A 331 -13.76 18.73 -9.15
CA ARG A 331 -15.10 18.46 -9.67
C ARG A 331 -15.09 18.09 -11.15
N ASP A 332 -14.34 18.82 -11.96
CA ASP A 332 -14.30 18.63 -13.41
C ASP A 332 -13.68 17.28 -13.81
N ILE A 333 -12.85 16.70 -12.91
CA ILE A 333 -12.28 15.36 -13.09
C ILE A 333 -13.25 14.26 -12.64
N ILE A 334 -13.93 14.42 -11.49
CA ILE A 334 -14.76 13.38 -10.87
C ILE A 334 -16.18 13.29 -11.46
N LEU A 335 -16.69 14.33 -12.10
CA LEU A 335 -17.99 14.34 -12.80
C LEU A 335 -17.85 13.78 -14.23
#